data_97e412aeabe4cf89d672890b6756ff74
#
_entry.id   97e412aeabe4cf89d672890b6756ff74
#
_cell.length_a   1.000
_cell.length_b   1.000
_cell.length_c   1.000
_cell.angle_alpha   90.00
_cell.angle_beta   90.00
_cell.angle_gamma   90.00
#
_symmetry.space_group_name_H-M   'P 1'
#
loop_
_entity.id
_entity.type
_entity.pdbx_description
1 polymer ?
#
loop_
_entity_poly.entity_id
_entity_poly.type
_entity_poly.pdbx_seq_one_letter_code
_entity_poly.pdbx_strand_id
1 'polypeptide(L)'
;VAFGLLAAVLVVGALAIAWVIHSHQDDAARRNAVQQRIASYQEQIKSVDVNPTSDSSRVELLNQYEKLNQIEEQITGDQKNGQFRLPNGTDDSSVNVLNSSISDGQKKIRDWFEADYKRRLAANSFNDSDSATTLDLKSVANRLVELQALLGDIENEKEIWGNDTGANSTYDSYHSRVSDQIKKGESLKSGVTEKNKNEQEKKDKDKKSEEDRKKAEKWVGTYSGTGTDGKSMEVVIQKDGTVLWRIGGQPEVRGTWTGDESKLELNFNGQVSGRSEPFTLSSTDGGKTVSISSQSSTWNTDTLSRK
;
A
#
# COMPACT_ATOMS: atom_id res chain seq x y z
N VAL A 1 14.08 -12.92 -17.43
CA VAL A 1 15.02 -13.48 -18.41
C VAL A 1 15.73 -14.68 -17.80
N ALA A 2 15.06 -15.83 -17.67
CA ALA A 2 15.67 -17.11 -17.26
C ALA A 2 14.77 -18.33 -17.61
N PHE A 3 13.96 -18.27 -18.65
CA PHE A 3 13.08 -19.41 -19.06
C PHE A 3 13.64 -20.22 -20.22
N GLY A 4 14.92 -20.21 -20.45
CA GLY A 4 15.52 -20.77 -21.67
C GLY A 4 16.37 -22.04 -21.53
N LEU A 5 16.37 -22.80 -20.44
CA LEU A 5 17.41 -23.84 -20.28
C LEU A 5 16.99 -25.11 -19.53
N LEU A 6 15.80 -25.63 -19.72
CA LEU A 6 15.45 -26.98 -19.20
C LEU A 6 14.62 -27.84 -20.15
N ALA A 7 14.50 -27.47 -21.42
CA ALA A 7 13.80 -28.24 -22.44
C ALA A 7 14.59 -29.44 -23.00
N ALA A 8 15.76 -29.79 -22.47
CA ALA A 8 16.70 -30.66 -23.17
C ALA A 8 16.80 -32.12 -22.66
N VAL A 9 16.05 -32.55 -21.65
CA VAL A 9 16.34 -33.86 -21.04
C VAL A 9 15.26 -34.95 -21.28
N LEU A 10 14.09 -34.60 -21.82
CA LEU A 10 13.03 -35.60 -22.06
C LEU A 10 12.84 -36.04 -23.54
N VAL A 11 13.74 -35.67 -24.44
CA VAL A 11 13.64 -36.07 -25.85
C VAL A 11 14.19 -37.48 -26.11
N VAL A 12 14.84 -38.12 -25.16
CA VAL A 12 15.56 -39.41 -25.42
C VAL A 12 14.63 -40.65 -25.41
N GLY A 13 13.40 -40.54 -24.91
CA GLY A 13 12.48 -41.70 -24.89
C GLY A 13 11.58 -41.86 -26.10
N ALA A 14 11.37 -40.82 -26.90
CA ALA A 14 10.36 -40.82 -27.98
C ALA A 14 10.89 -41.20 -29.38
N LEU A 15 12.19 -41.33 -29.56
CA LEU A 15 12.79 -41.53 -30.90
C LEU A 15 13.07 -42.97 -31.32
N ALA A 16 12.74 -43.98 -30.53
CA ALA A 16 13.16 -45.34 -30.81
C ALA A 16 12.08 -46.26 -31.45
N ILE A 17 10.87 -45.77 -31.77
CA ILE A 17 9.89 -46.61 -32.46
C ILE A 17 9.29 -45.87 -33.65
N ALA A 18 10.10 -45.61 -34.68
CA ALA A 18 9.60 -45.44 -36.03
C ALA A 18 9.22 -46.80 -36.60
N TRP A 19 8.04 -47.26 -36.25
CA TRP A 19 7.50 -48.47 -36.84
C TRP A 19 6.86 -48.16 -38.19
N VAL A 20 7.55 -48.55 -39.24
CA VAL A 20 6.94 -48.75 -40.55
C VAL A 20 5.98 -49.93 -40.44
N ILE A 21 4.69 -49.67 -40.27
CA ILE A 21 3.65 -50.70 -40.29
C ILE A 21 3.39 -51.01 -41.74
N HIS A 22 4.03 -52.11 -42.27
CA HIS A 22 3.60 -52.75 -43.50
C HIS A 22 2.27 -53.44 -43.23
N SER A 23 1.29 -53.17 -44.08
CA SER A 23 -0.02 -53.81 -44.11
C SER A 23 0.09 -55.33 -44.00
N HIS A 24 -0.70 -55.93 -43.12
CA HIS A 24 -0.85 -57.37 -42.84
C HIS A 24 0.04 -57.92 -41.71
N GLN A 25 -0.07 -57.37 -40.54
CA GLN A 25 0.42 -58.12 -39.40
C GLN A 25 -0.43 -57.92 -38.15
N ASP A 26 -0.92 -59.07 -37.78
CA ASP A 26 -1.26 -59.57 -36.46
C ASP A 26 -1.93 -58.55 -35.48
N ASP A 27 -3.24 -58.68 -35.37
CA ASP A 27 -4.05 -57.97 -34.40
C ASP A 27 -3.47 -58.00 -32.97
N ALA A 28 -2.73 -59.07 -32.65
CA ALA A 28 -2.05 -59.22 -31.37
C ALA A 28 -0.87 -58.27 -31.25
N ALA A 29 -0.05 -58.08 -32.29
CA ALA A 29 1.06 -57.14 -32.28
C ALA A 29 0.56 -55.66 -32.11
N ARG A 30 -0.54 -55.35 -32.77
CA ARG A 30 -1.16 -54.01 -32.68
C ARG A 30 -1.73 -53.74 -31.29
N ARG A 31 -2.43 -54.69 -30.67
CA ARG A 31 -2.89 -54.59 -29.30
C ARG A 31 -1.74 -54.39 -28.32
N ASN A 32 -0.67 -55.15 -28.45
CA ASN A 32 0.51 -55.02 -27.61
C ASN A 32 1.19 -53.66 -27.77
N ALA A 33 1.30 -53.14 -29.00
CA ALA A 33 1.88 -51.81 -29.24
C ALA A 33 1.06 -50.68 -28.56
N VAL A 34 -0.29 -50.73 -28.66
CA VAL A 34 -1.19 -49.79 -27.99
C VAL A 34 -1.04 -49.89 -26.46
N GLN A 35 -1.05 -51.11 -25.92
CA GLN A 35 -0.89 -51.32 -24.47
C GLN A 35 0.46 -50.82 -23.95
N GLN A 36 1.55 -51.07 -24.66
CA GLN A 36 2.88 -50.57 -24.31
C GLN A 36 2.91 -49.02 -24.29
N ARG A 37 2.26 -48.39 -25.28
CA ARG A 37 2.16 -46.93 -25.35
C ARG A 37 1.37 -46.36 -24.19
N ILE A 38 0.22 -46.93 -23.86
CA ILE A 38 -0.59 -46.55 -22.70
C ILE A 38 0.23 -46.69 -21.41
N ALA A 39 0.90 -47.83 -21.22
CA ALA A 39 1.75 -48.07 -20.05
C ALA A 39 2.89 -47.03 -19.95
N SER A 40 3.51 -46.68 -21.09
CA SER A 40 4.53 -45.62 -21.12
C SER A 40 4.00 -44.25 -20.67
N TYR A 41 2.82 -43.85 -21.15
CA TYR A 41 2.20 -42.58 -20.68
C TYR A 41 1.79 -42.64 -19.23
N GLN A 42 1.26 -43.76 -18.72
CA GLN A 42 0.95 -43.94 -17.32
C GLN A 42 2.20 -43.74 -16.43
N GLU A 43 3.33 -44.30 -16.85
CA GLU A 43 4.59 -44.16 -16.13
C GLU A 43 5.12 -42.72 -16.19
N GLN A 44 5.02 -42.05 -17.35
CA GLN A 44 5.38 -40.62 -17.47
C GLN A 44 4.54 -39.77 -16.56
N ILE A 45 3.21 -39.94 -16.57
CA ILE A 45 2.30 -39.18 -15.69
C ILE A 45 2.65 -39.42 -14.20
N LYS A 46 2.84 -40.72 -13.85
CA LYS A 46 3.22 -41.07 -12.47
C LYS A 46 4.56 -40.47 -12.04
N SER A 47 5.51 -40.35 -12.97
CA SER A 47 6.84 -39.78 -12.68
C SER A 47 6.82 -38.28 -12.38
N VAL A 48 5.77 -37.57 -12.76
CA VAL A 48 5.60 -36.15 -12.40
C VAL A 48 5.31 -35.96 -10.91
N ASP A 49 4.72 -36.98 -10.25
CA ASP A 49 4.48 -37.06 -8.79
C ASP A 49 3.87 -35.78 -8.19
N VAL A 50 2.66 -35.41 -8.65
CA VAL A 50 1.98 -34.21 -8.22
C VAL A 50 1.33 -34.43 -6.86
N ASN A 51 2.02 -34.01 -5.80
CA ASN A 51 1.54 -34.02 -4.41
C ASN A 51 1.87 -32.69 -3.71
N PRO A 52 1.16 -31.59 -4.04
CA PRO A 52 1.43 -30.30 -3.45
C PRO A 52 1.21 -30.28 -1.93
N THR A 53 2.15 -29.71 -1.18
CA THR A 53 2.08 -29.45 0.25
C THR A 53 2.22 -27.95 0.52
N SER A 54 2.06 -27.52 1.78
CA SER A 54 2.30 -26.11 2.18
C SER A 54 3.71 -25.62 1.82
N ASP A 55 4.68 -26.53 1.78
CA ASP A 55 6.10 -26.23 1.59
C ASP A 55 6.58 -26.44 0.15
N SER A 56 5.65 -26.77 -0.75
CA SER A 56 5.97 -27.01 -2.16
C SER A 56 6.49 -25.72 -2.82
N SER A 57 7.52 -25.88 -3.64
CA SER A 57 8.07 -24.79 -4.43
C SER A 57 7.14 -24.39 -5.57
N ARG A 58 6.83 -23.11 -5.68
CA ARG A 58 6.04 -22.53 -6.77
C ARG A 58 6.62 -22.88 -8.15
N VAL A 59 7.93 -22.73 -8.29
CA VAL A 59 8.64 -23.06 -9.54
C VAL A 59 8.54 -24.55 -9.87
N GLU A 60 8.62 -25.42 -8.87
CA GLU A 60 8.49 -26.86 -9.07
C GLU A 60 7.10 -27.23 -9.54
N LEU A 61 6.05 -26.66 -8.94
CA LEU A 61 4.67 -26.89 -9.34
C LEU A 61 4.37 -26.40 -10.76
N LEU A 62 4.93 -25.27 -11.17
CA LEU A 62 4.85 -24.79 -12.56
C LEU A 62 5.51 -25.76 -13.53
N ASN A 63 6.71 -26.24 -13.20
CA ASN A 63 7.40 -27.24 -14.01
C ASN A 63 6.63 -28.57 -14.11
N GLN A 64 5.97 -28.99 -13.02
CA GLN A 64 5.11 -30.18 -13.03
C GLN A 64 3.89 -29.95 -13.91
N TYR A 65 3.25 -28.77 -13.84
CA TYR A 65 2.13 -28.42 -14.69
C TYR A 65 2.50 -28.45 -16.19
N GLU A 66 3.62 -27.84 -16.54
CA GLU A 66 4.13 -27.83 -17.90
C GLU A 66 4.43 -29.24 -18.42
N LYS A 67 5.02 -30.13 -17.61
CA LYS A 67 5.25 -31.53 -17.98
C LYS A 67 3.94 -32.26 -18.25
N LEU A 68 2.90 -32.03 -17.42
CA LEU A 68 1.59 -32.63 -17.67
C LEU A 68 0.99 -32.15 -18.98
N ASN A 69 1.11 -30.83 -19.31
CA ASN A 69 0.65 -30.29 -20.58
C ASN A 69 1.38 -30.93 -21.76
N GLN A 70 2.70 -31.10 -21.68
CA GLN A 70 3.50 -31.74 -22.73
C GLN A 70 3.07 -33.19 -22.96
N ILE A 71 2.78 -33.96 -21.90
CA ILE A 71 2.27 -35.31 -21.99
C ILE A 71 0.88 -35.33 -22.65
N GLU A 72 -0.01 -34.42 -22.28
CA GLU A 72 -1.34 -34.25 -22.85
C GLU A 72 -1.29 -33.96 -24.35
N GLU A 73 -0.42 -33.05 -24.78
CA GLU A 73 -0.18 -32.74 -26.18
C GLU A 73 0.32 -33.95 -26.96
N GLN A 74 1.24 -34.75 -26.39
CA GLN A 74 1.74 -35.97 -26.99
C GLN A 74 0.64 -37.02 -27.15
N ILE A 75 -0.19 -37.22 -26.10
CA ILE A 75 -1.34 -38.13 -26.17
C ILE A 75 -2.32 -37.69 -27.25
N THR A 76 -2.63 -36.39 -27.30
CA THR A 76 -3.52 -35.81 -28.31
C THR A 76 -2.96 -35.99 -29.73
N GLY A 77 -1.65 -35.75 -29.90
CA GLY A 77 -0.95 -35.98 -31.17
C GLY A 77 -1.00 -37.43 -31.61
N ASP A 78 -0.72 -38.35 -30.69
CA ASP A 78 -0.77 -39.79 -30.94
C ASP A 78 -2.19 -40.27 -31.25
N GLN A 79 -3.20 -39.72 -30.60
CA GLN A 79 -4.61 -40.01 -30.86
C GLN A 79 -4.99 -39.59 -32.29
N LYS A 80 -4.63 -38.36 -32.69
CA LYS A 80 -4.84 -37.87 -34.07
C LYS A 80 -4.12 -38.72 -35.12
N ASN A 81 -2.94 -39.21 -34.80
CA ASN A 81 -2.14 -40.06 -35.67
C ASN A 81 -2.57 -41.56 -35.67
N GLY A 82 -3.65 -41.88 -34.96
CA GLY A 82 -4.20 -43.23 -34.90
C GLY A 82 -3.34 -44.26 -34.14
N GLN A 83 -2.44 -43.78 -33.27
CA GLN A 83 -1.54 -44.65 -32.51
C GLN A 83 -2.27 -45.48 -31.42
N PHE A 84 -3.48 -45.12 -31.07
CA PHE A 84 -4.39 -45.87 -30.16
C PHE A 84 -5.44 -46.67 -30.91
N ARG A 85 -5.30 -46.84 -32.22
CA ARG A 85 -6.25 -47.58 -33.04
C ARG A 85 -6.06 -49.11 -32.86
N LEU A 86 -7.09 -49.77 -32.39
CA LEU A 86 -7.19 -51.23 -32.27
C LEU A 86 -7.86 -51.84 -33.51
N PRO A 87 -7.76 -53.17 -33.73
CA PRO A 87 -8.45 -53.85 -34.82
C PRO A 87 -9.96 -53.62 -34.86
N ASN A 88 -10.58 -53.45 -33.71
CA ASN A 88 -12.04 -53.28 -33.53
C ASN A 88 -12.44 -51.86 -33.17
N GLY A 89 -11.57 -50.83 -33.37
CA GLY A 89 -11.83 -49.46 -33.03
C GLY A 89 -10.64 -48.76 -32.38
N THR A 90 -10.88 -47.71 -31.56
CA THR A 90 -9.86 -46.97 -30.80
C THR A 90 -9.95 -47.35 -29.33
N ASP A 91 -8.85 -47.38 -28.60
CA ASP A 91 -8.86 -47.55 -27.14
C ASP A 91 -9.16 -46.23 -26.45
N ASP A 92 -10.37 -45.68 -26.67
CA ASP A 92 -10.80 -44.41 -26.11
C ASP A 92 -10.92 -44.48 -24.58
N SER A 93 -11.21 -45.67 -24.03
CA SER A 93 -11.32 -45.82 -22.56
C SER A 93 -9.99 -45.60 -21.87
N SER A 94 -8.92 -46.19 -22.37
CA SER A 94 -7.57 -46.03 -21.81
C SER A 94 -7.05 -44.62 -22.01
N VAL A 95 -7.31 -44.00 -23.16
CA VAL A 95 -6.93 -42.59 -23.42
C VAL A 95 -7.68 -41.64 -22.47
N ASN A 96 -8.96 -41.89 -22.23
CA ASN A 96 -9.74 -41.08 -21.25
C ASN A 96 -9.18 -41.21 -19.84
N VAL A 97 -8.72 -42.38 -19.41
CA VAL A 97 -8.06 -42.58 -18.10
C VAL A 97 -6.76 -41.80 -18.02
N LEU A 98 -5.93 -41.75 -19.07
CA LEU A 98 -4.71 -40.95 -19.12
C LEU A 98 -5.05 -39.45 -18.97
N ASN A 99 -5.97 -38.94 -19.77
CA ASN A 99 -6.39 -37.54 -19.74
C ASN A 99 -6.99 -37.16 -18.40
N SER A 100 -7.77 -38.05 -17.77
CA SER A 100 -8.30 -37.83 -16.41
C SER A 100 -7.18 -37.70 -15.39
N SER A 101 -6.17 -38.57 -15.45
CA SER A 101 -5.02 -38.53 -14.53
C SER A 101 -4.20 -37.27 -14.69
N ILE A 102 -4.04 -36.74 -15.91
CA ILE A 102 -3.38 -35.46 -16.19
C ILE A 102 -4.22 -34.31 -15.59
N SER A 103 -5.52 -34.28 -15.92
CA SER A 103 -6.45 -33.26 -15.42
C SER A 103 -6.49 -33.19 -13.87
N ASP A 104 -6.46 -34.35 -13.21
CA ASP A 104 -6.41 -34.47 -11.77
C ASP A 104 -5.10 -33.87 -11.19
N GLY A 105 -3.96 -34.15 -11.85
CA GLY A 105 -2.67 -33.55 -11.49
C GLY A 105 -2.68 -32.05 -11.67
N GLN A 106 -3.11 -31.56 -12.82
CA GLN A 106 -3.24 -30.13 -13.13
C GLN A 106 -4.18 -29.43 -12.13
N LYS A 107 -5.30 -30.07 -11.79
CA LYS A 107 -6.24 -29.54 -10.79
C LYS A 107 -5.61 -29.38 -9.42
N LYS A 108 -4.87 -30.38 -8.92
CA LYS A 108 -4.16 -30.30 -7.64
C LYS A 108 -3.20 -29.11 -7.59
N ILE A 109 -2.49 -28.85 -8.69
CA ILE A 109 -1.58 -27.71 -8.80
C ILE A 109 -2.37 -26.40 -8.75
N ARG A 110 -3.44 -26.27 -9.55
CA ARG A 110 -4.30 -25.06 -9.52
C ARG A 110 -4.91 -24.81 -8.13
N ASP A 111 -5.42 -25.86 -7.48
CA ASP A 111 -5.98 -25.75 -6.12
C ASP A 111 -4.95 -25.23 -5.12
N TRP A 112 -3.68 -25.63 -5.25
CA TRP A 112 -2.60 -25.13 -4.41
C TRP A 112 -2.33 -23.63 -4.66
N PHE A 113 -2.23 -23.19 -5.92
CA PHE A 113 -2.04 -21.79 -6.27
C PHE A 113 -3.21 -20.93 -5.78
N GLU A 114 -4.43 -21.40 -5.95
CA GLU A 114 -5.62 -20.70 -5.45
C GLU A 114 -5.58 -20.55 -3.92
N ALA A 115 -5.24 -21.59 -3.20
CA ALA A 115 -5.10 -21.56 -1.75
C ALA A 115 -4.00 -20.57 -1.30
N ASP A 116 -2.88 -20.52 -2.01
CA ASP A 116 -1.80 -19.56 -1.74
C ASP A 116 -2.25 -18.12 -2.01
N TYR A 117 -2.89 -17.84 -3.14
CA TYR A 117 -3.44 -16.52 -3.43
C TYR A 117 -4.43 -16.06 -2.35
N LYS A 118 -5.35 -16.94 -1.96
CA LYS A 118 -6.33 -16.66 -0.92
C LYS A 118 -5.66 -16.32 0.42
N ARG A 119 -4.66 -17.10 0.82
CA ARG A 119 -3.91 -16.90 2.07
C ARG A 119 -3.16 -15.57 2.06
N ARG A 120 -2.41 -15.28 0.99
CA ARG A 120 -1.60 -14.06 0.86
C ARG A 120 -2.47 -12.81 0.76
N LEU A 121 -3.56 -12.87 -0.02
CA LEU A 121 -4.53 -11.78 -0.11
C LEU A 121 -5.17 -11.50 1.25
N ALA A 122 -5.62 -12.53 1.98
CA ALA A 122 -6.23 -12.36 3.30
C ALA A 122 -5.26 -11.75 4.32
N ALA A 123 -3.97 -12.13 4.28
CA ALA A 123 -2.96 -11.62 5.19
C ALA A 123 -2.63 -10.12 4.95
N ASN A 124 -2.80 -9.63 3.72
CA ASN A 124 -2.36 -8.29 3.32
C ASN A 124 -3.50 -7.35 2.89
N SER A 125 -4.75 -7.80 2.93
CA SER A 125 -5.90 -6.98 2.58
C SER A 125 -6.11 -5.82 3.56
N PHE A 126 -6.56 -4.70 3.01
CA PHE A 126 -7.01 -3.54 3.78
C PHE A 126 -8.51 -3.66 4.05
N ASN A 127 -8.90 -3.59 5.31
CA ASN A 127 -10.27 -3.66 5.77
C ASN A 127 -10.98 -2.29 5.68
N ASP A 128 -12.29 -2.25 5.84
CA ASP A 128 -13.04 -1.00 5.81
C ASP A 128 -12.82 -0.14 7.07
N SER A 129 -12.36 -0.77 8.17
CA SER A 129 -11.92 -0.05 9.38
C SER A 129 -10.51 0.54 9.27
N ASP A 130 -9.73 0.16 8.27
CA ASP A 130 -8.39 0.69 8.05
C ASP A 130 -8.48 2.14 7.56
N SER A 131 -7.77 3.04 8.22
CA SER A 131 -7.77 4.46 7.91
C SER A 131 -6.40 5.09 8.14
N ALA A 132 -6.19 6.29 7.64
CA ALA A 132 -4.97 7.06 7.89
C ALA A 132 -4.73 7.36 9.40
N THR A 133 -5.76 7.21 10.24
CA THR A 133 -5.64 7.42 11.69
C THR A 133 -5.33 6.15 12.46
N THR A 134 -5.64 4.97 11.92
CA THR A 134 -5.46 3.68 12.57
C THR A 134 -4.20 2.93 12.14
N LEU A 135 -3.66 3.26 10.96
CA LEU A 135 -2.48 2.60 10.39
C LEU A 135 -1.25 3.51 10.42
N ASP A 136 -0.09 2.91 10.57
CA ASP A 136 1.20 3.56 10.35
C ASP A 136 1.70 3.33 8.91
N LEU A 137 2.59 4.21 8.45
CA LEU A 137 3.10 4.20 7.08
C LEU A 137 3.88 2.91 6.75
N LYS A 138 4.59 2.34 7.71
CA LYS A 138 5.39 1.13 7.53
C LYS A 138 4.48 -0.09 7.31
N SER A 139 3.42 -0.20 8.10
CA SER A 139 2.43 -1.28 7.96
C SER A 139 1.75 -1.23 6.58
N VAL A 140 1.32 -0.04 6.15
CA VAL A 140 0.70 0.14 4.82
C VAL A 140 1.69 -0.20 3.71
N ALA A 141 2.95 0.27 3.80
CA ALA A 141 3.97 0.01 2.79
C ALA A 141 4.30 -1.49 2.68
N ASN A 142 4.43 -2.20 3.79
CA ASN A 142 4.71 -3.63 3.80
C ASN A 142 3.59 -4.43 3.13
N ARG A 143 2.32 -4.16 3.47
CA ARG A 143 1.18 -4.83 2.83
C ARG A 143 1.11 -4.55 1.33
N LEU A 144 1.43 -3.32 0.90
CA LEU A 144 1.48 -2.96 -0.52
C LEU A 144 2.55 -3.75 -1.28
N VAL A 145 3.74 -3.92 -0.71
CA VAL A 145 4.82 -4.71 -1.32
C VAL A 145 4.38 -6.16 -1.51
N GLU A 146 3.75 -6.77 -0.49
CA GLU A 146 3.26 -8.14 -0.57
C GLU A 146 2.11 -8.31 -1.59
N LEU A 147 1.20 -7.33 -1.68
CA LEU A 147 0.13 -7.34 -2.68
C LEU A 147 0.66 -7.17 -4.10
N GLN A 148 1.66 -6.30 -4.32
CA GLN A 148 2.31 -6.12 -5.61
C GLN A 148 3.07 -7.39 -6.04
N ALA A 149 3.76 -8.05 -5.10
CA ALA A 149 4.41 -9.33 -5.35
C ALA A 149 3.38 -10.42 -5.69
N LEU A 150 2.25 -10.46 -4.98
CA LEU A 150 1.17 -11.40 -5.28
C LEU A 150 0.56 -11.15 -6.67
N LEU A 151 0.37 -9.89 -7.06
CA LEU A 151 -0.13 -9.55 -8.40
C LEU A 151 0.83 -10.02 -9.49
N GLY A 152 2.13 -9.77 -9.32
CA GLY A 152 3.14 -10.25 -10.26
C GLY A 152 3.20 -11.78 -10.37
N ASP A 153 3.02 -12.50 -9.27
CA ASP A 153 2.94 -13.96 -9.29
C ASP A 153 1.70 -14.44 -10.06
N ILE A 154 0.52 -13.85 -9.79
CA ILE A 154 -0.73 -14.17 -10.52
C ILE A 154 -0.55 -13.95 -12.03
N GLU A 155 0.07 -12.84 -12.43
CA GLU A 155 0.30 -12.53 -13.84
C GLU A 155 1.28 -13.51 -14.51
N ASN A 156 2.34 -13.89 -13.81
CA ASN A 156 3.33 -14.86 -14.29
C ASN A 156 2.75 -16.28 -14.41
N GLU A 157 1.73 -16.59 -13.63
CA GLU A 157 1.10 -17.91 -13.54
C GLU A 157 -0.19 -18.03 -14.35
N LYS A 158 -0.50 -17.03 -15.16
CA LYS A 158 -1.72 -17.00 -15.98
C LYS A 158 -1.92 -18.28 -16.80
N GLU A 159 -0.86 -18.86 -17.32
CA GLU A 159 -0.92 -20.03 -18.20
C GLU A 159 -1.47 -21.29 -17.51
N ILE A 160 -1.29 -21.44 -16.19
CA ILE A 160 -1.85 -22.60 -15.47
C ILE A 160 -3.38 -22.62 -15.45
N TRP A 161 -4.01 -21.46 -15.69
CA TRP A 161 -5.45 -21.29 -15.71
C TRP A 161 -6.05 -21.58 -17.10
N GLY A 162 -5.21 -21.59 -18.16
CA GLY A 162 -5.56 -22.00 -19.50
C GLY A 162 -6.75 -21.27 -20.12
N ASN A 163 -7.37 -21.89 -21.13
CA ASN A 163 -8.59 -21.41 -21.78
C ASN A 163 -9.87 -22.00 -21.16
N ASP A 164 -9.78 -22.70 -20.04
CA ASP A 164 -10.93 -23.16 -19.29
C ASP A 164 -11.66 -21.97 -18.71
N THR A 165 -12.94 -21.80 -19.07
CA THR A 165 -13.77 -20.67 -18.65
C THR A 165 -13.86 -20.56 -17.12
N GLY A 166 -13.89 -21.68 -16.40
CA GLY A 166 -13.86 -21.72 -14.94
C GLY A 166 -12.54 -21.25 -14.33
N ALA A 167 -11.43 -21.68 -14.92
CA ALA A 167 -10.10 -21.33 -14.47
C ALA A 167 -9.77 -19.84 -14.76
N ASN A 168 -10.11 -19.35 -15.94
CA ASN A 168 -10.00 -17.91 -16.27
C ASN A 168 -10.82 -17.03 -15.31
N SER A 169 -12.00 -17.49 -14.89
CA SER A 169 -12.80 -16.79 -13.88
C SER A 169 -12.06 -16.69 -12.55
N THR A 170 -11.33 -17.73 -12.13
CA THR A 170 -10.50 -17.69 -10.91
C THR A 170 -9.33 -16.72 -11.06
N TYR A 171 -8.59 -16.77 -12.17
CA TYR A 171 -7.52 -15.82 -12.47
C TYR A 171 -8.01 -14.37 -12.42
N ASP A 172 -9.04 -14.04 -13.19
CA ASP A 172 -9.59 -12.71 -13.30
C ASP A 172 -10.11 -12.20 -11.94
N SER A 173 -10.73 -13.08 -11.16
CA SER A 173 -11.22 -12.77 -9.82
C SER A 173 -10.10 -12.38 -8.88
N TYR A 174 -9.00 -13.16 -8.80
CA TYR A 174 -7.87 -12.83 -7.93
C TYR A 174 -7.09 -11.62 -8.42
N HIS A 175 -6.84 -11.50 -9.73
CA HIS A 175 -6.17 -10.36 -10.33
C HIS A 175 -6.92 -9.05 -10.03
N SER A 176 -8.23 -9.01 -10.21
CA SER A 176 -9.05 -7.84 -9.90
C SER A 176 -9.02 -7.50 -8.41
N ARG A 177 -9.25 -8.49 -7.54
CA ARG A 177 -9.28 -8.29 -6.08
C ARG A 177 -7.95 -7.78 -5.53
N VAL A 178 -6.83 -8.31 -6.01
CA VAL A 178 -5.49 -7.85 -5.60
C VAL A 178 -5.24 -6.43 -6.09
N SER A 179 -5.59 -6.13 -7.35
CA SER A 179 -5.47 -4.79 -7.92
C SER A 179 -6.28 -3.75 -7.14
N ASP A 180 -7.50 -4.11 -6.71
CA ASP A 180 -8.34 -3.21 -5.91
C ASP A 180 -7.76 -2.99 -4.51
N GLN A 181 -7.17 -4.01 -3.90
CA GLN A 181 -6.47 -3.88 -2.62
C GLN A 181 -5.21 -3.00 -2.73
N ILE A 182 -4.47 -3.08 -3.83
CA ILE A 182 -3.33 -2.19 -4.10
C ILE A 182 -3.81 -0.73 -4.19
N LYS A 183 -4.85 -0.43 -4.97
CA LYS A 183 -5.42 0.93 -5.06
C LYS A 183 -5.87 1.46 -3.69
N LYS A 184 -6.54 0.62 -2.90
CA LYS A 184 -6.97 0.97 -1.54
C LYS A 184 -5.77 1.29 -0.64
N GLY A 185 -4.72 0.47 -0.70
CA GLY A 185 -3.48 0.68 0.05
C GLY A 185 -2.73 1.95 -0.36
N GLU A 186 -2.67 2.28 -1.65
CA GLU A 186 -2.05 3.52 -2.15
C GLU A 186 -2.78 4.76 -1.64
N SER A 187 -4.12 4.73 -1.63
CA SER A 187 -4.94 5.79 -1.06
C SER A 187 -4.67 5.96 0.44
N LEU A 188 -4.61 4.87 1.20
CA LEU A 188 -4.28 4.88 2.62
C LEU A 188 -2.85 5.41 2.88
N LYS A 189 -1.88 5.00 2.07
CA LYS A 189 -0.49 5.49 2.15
C LYS A 189 -0.42 7.00 1.99
N SER A 190 -1.14 7.54 1.01
CA SER A 190 -1.22 8.98 0.77
C SER A 190 -1.84 9.70 1.97
N GLY A 191 -2.95 9.21 2.51
CA GLY A 191 -3.62 9.77 3.68
C GLY A 191 -2.76 9.75 4.95
N VAL A 192 -2.05 8.65 5.22
CA VAL A 192 -1.11 8.55 6.37
C VAL A 192 0.06 9.52 6.21
N THR A 193 0.57 9.68 4.99
CA THR A 193 1.68 10.60 4.71
C THR A 193 1.25 12.04 4.96
N GLU A 194 0.07 12.44 4.47
CA GLU A 194 -0.49 13.78 4.69
C GLU A 194 -0.75 14.07 6.16
N LYS A 195 -1.34 13.11 6.89
CA LYS A 195 -1.53 13.22 8.34
C LYS A 195 -0.21 13.48 9.07
N ASN A 196 0.83 12.66 8.80
CA ASN A 196 2.13 12.79 9.45
C ASN A 196 2.77 14.16 9.15
N LYS A 197 2.62 14.66 7.92
CA LYS A 197 3.09 16.00 7.54
C LYS A 197 2.36 17.09 8.34
N ASN A 198 1.04 17.03 8.42
CA ASN A 198 0.23 18.02 9.15
C ASN A 198 0.55 18.01 10.64
N GLU A 199 0.74 16.83 11.24
CA GLU A 199 1.15 16.71 12.65
C GLU A 199 2.55 17.29 12.90
N GLN A 200 3.48 17.09 11.98
CA GLN A 200 4.82 17.66 12.09
C GLN A 200 4.78 19.17 11.96
N GLU A 201 4.07 19.72 10.97
CA GLU A 201 3.92 21.17 10.79
C GLU A 201 3.27 21.84 12.02
N LYS A 202 2.29 21.15 12.64
CA LYS A 202 1.69 21.63 13.88
C LYS A 202 2.70 21.67 15.02
N LYS A 203 3.47 20.59 15.22
CA LYS A 203 4.52 20.55 16.25
C LYS A 203 5.57 21.64 16.06
N ASP A 204 5.97 21.90 14.82
CA ASP A 204 6.98 22.91 14.50
C ASP A 204 6.43 24.33 14.76
N LYS A 205 5.15 24.58 14.45
CA LYS A 205 4.47 25.84 14.79
C LYS A 205 4.36 26.04 16.29
N ASP A 206 3.94 25.01 17.03
CA ASP A 206 3.80 25.06 18.49
C ASP A 206 5.16 25.31 19.15
N LYS A 207 6.21 24.63 18.68
CA LYS A 207 7.59 24.82 19.16
C LYS A 207 8.09 26.23 18.90
N LYS A 208 7.89 26.76 17.68
CA LYS A 208 8.27 28.15 17.33
C LYS A 208 7.52 29.15 18.20
N SER A 209 6.21 28.97 18.36
CA SER A 209 5.39 29.85 19.22
C SER A 209 5.90 29.85 20.66
N GLU A 210 6.28 28.70 21.21
CA GLU A 210 6.84 28.64 22.58
C GLU A 210 8.22 29.27 22.67
N GLU A 211 9.09 29.12 21.65
CA GLU A 211 10.39 29.81 21.60
C GLU A 211 10.21 31.33 21.51
N ASP A 212 9.30 31.81 20.66
CA ASP A 212 9.00 33.23 20.51
C ASP A 212 8.44 33.80 21.81
N ARG A 213 7.56 33.06 22.52
CA ARG A 213 7.05 33.45 23.82
C ARG A 213 8.18 33.58 24.87
N LYS A 214 9.12 32.64 24.93
CA LYS A 214 10.28 32.72 25.84
C LYS A 214 11.16 33.93 25.54
N LYS A 215 11.39 34.23 24.27
CA LYS A 215 12.13 35.45 23.88
C LYS A 215 11.39 36.72 24.26
N ALA A 216 10.07 36.70 24.22
CA ALA A 216 9.23 37.83 24.61
C ALA A 216 9.05 37.99 26.12
N GLU A 217 9.52 37.06 26.97
CA GLU A 217 9.44 37.18 28.44
C GLU A 217 10.11 38.45 29.01
N LYS A 218 11.07 39.04 28.29
CA LYS A 218 11.68 40.33 28.66
C LYS A 218 10.67 41.48 28.73
N TRP A 219 9.53 41.38 28.05
CA TRP A 219 8.47 42.37 28.09
C TRP A 219 7.59 42.26 29.34
N VAL A 220 7.65 41.16 30.09
CA VAL A 220 6.84 40.97 31.29
C VAL A 220 7.13 42.06 32.30
N GLY A 221 6.10 42.81 32.69
CA GLY A 221 6.23 43.93 33.61
C GLY A 221 5.08 44.92 33.47
N THR A 222 5.19 46.00 34.23
CA THR A 222 4.22 47.09 34.23
C THR A 222 4.84 48.31 33.55
N TYR A 223 4.15 48.85 32.58
CA TYR A 223 4.53 50.05 31.84
C TYR A 223 3.52 51.14 32.10
N SER A 224 3.97 52.33 32.44
CA SER A 224 3.09 53.45 32.73
C SER A 224 3.57 54.76 32.13
N GLY A 225 2.63 55.63 31.86
CA GLY A 225 2.85 56.96 31.30
C GLY A 225 1.58 57.76 31.29
N THR A 226 1.62 58.86 30.59
CA THR A 226 0.47 59.74 30.37
C THR A 226 0.13 59.69 28.88
N GLY A 227 -1.11 59.35 28.56
CA GLY A 227 -1.60 59.39 27.21
C GLY A 227 -1.66 60.79 26.63
N THR A 228 -1.82 60.91 25.34
CA THR A 228 -1.93 62.21 24.65
C THR A 228 -3.15 63.03 25.08
N ASP A 229 -4.14 62.41 25.73
CA ASP A 229 -5.32 63.03 26.32
C ASP A 229 -5.09 63.48 27.77
N GLY A 230 -3.85 63.39 28.31
CA GLY A 230 -3.49 63.77 29.66
C GLY A 230 -3.86 62.76 30.73
N LYS A 231 -4.48 61.63 30.41
CA LYS A 231 -4.83 60.61 31.39
C LYS A 231 -3.67 59.61 31.65
N SER A 232 -3.59 59.19 32.94
CA SER A 232 -2.63 58.13 33.27
C SER A 232 -2.99 56.83 32.56
N MET A 233 -1.98 56.17 31.99
CA MET A 233 -2.09 54.91 31.28
C MET A 233 -1.15 53.87 31.89
N GLU A 234 -1.63 52.66 32.04
CA GLU A 234 -0.83 51.53 32.50
C GLU A 234 -1.13 50.29 31.66
N VAL A 235 -0.08 49.62 31.18
CA VAL A 235 -0.14 48.35 30.48
C VAL A 235 0.66 47.32 31.29
N VAL A 236 0.03 46.22 31.67
CA VAL A 236 0.66 45.15 32.43
C VAL A 236 0.78 43.94 31.55
N ILE A 237 1.99 43.51 31.24
CA ILE A 237 2.30 42.31 30.47
C ILE A 237 2.61 41.18 31.48
N GLN A 238 1.81 40.12 31.46
CA GLN A 238 1.95 38.99 32.39
C GLN A 238 2.62 37.80 31.67
N LYS A 239 3.33 36.98 32.44
CA LYS A 239 4.06 35.81 31.92
C LYS A 239 3.15 34.74 31.31
N ASP A 240 1.90 34.66 31.74
CA ASP A 240 0.90 33.70 31.24
C ASP A 240 0.31 34.06 29.87
N GLY A 241 0.78 35.13 29.22
CA GLY A 241 0.26 35.62 27.96
C GLY A 241 -0.91 36.60 28.09
N THR A 242 -1.25 37.00 29.33
CA THR A 242 -2.30 37.99 29.58
C THR A 242 -1.73 39.41 29.50
N VAL A 243 -2.51 40.35 28.97
CA VAL A 243 -2.26 41.78 29.05
C VAL A 243 -3.43 42.49 29.72
N LEU A 244 -3.12 43.46 30.57
CA LEU A 244 -4.10 44.33 31.20
C LEU A 244 -3.85 45.78 30.76
N TRP A 245 -4.92 46.46 30.40
CA TRP A 245 -4.89 47.87 30.03
C TRP A 245 -5.72 48.67 31.02
N ARG A 246 -5.11 49.73 31.61
CA ARG A 246 -5.75 50.62 32.55
C ARG A 246 -5.55 52.07 32.13
N ILE A 247 -6.62 52.82 32.02
CA ILE A 247 -6.61 54.27 31.81
C ILE A 247 -7.36 54.92 32.95
N GLY A 248 -6.83 56.05 33.50
CA GLY A 248 -7.47 56.75 34.60
C GLY A 248 -8.94 57.04 34.32
N GLY A 249 -9.82 56.61 35.24
CA GLY A 249 -11.25 56.78 35.14
C GLY A 249 -12.01 55.82 34.22
N GLN A 250 -11.36 54.82 33.67
CA GLN A 250 -12.00 53.79 32.85
C GLN A 250 -11.87 52.36 33.45
N PRO A 251 -12.79 51.45 33.16
CA PRO A 251 -12.63 50.04 33.55
C PRO A 251 -11.36 49.42 32.96
N GLU A 252 -10.75 48.47 33.70
CA GLU A 252 -9.65 47.65 33.21
C GLU A 252 -10.11 46.79 32.03
N VAL A 253 -9.33 46.74 30.94
CA VAL A 253 -9.56 45.88 29.80
C VAL A 253 -8.50 44.79 29.80
N ARG A 254 -8.92 43.53 29.63
CA ARG A 254 -8.05 42.35 29.57
C ARG A 254 -7.92 41.88 28.15
N GLY A 255 -6.78 41.30 27.87
CA GLY A 255 -6.49 40.71 26.56
C GLY A 255 -5.38 39.68 26.63
N THR A 256 -4.88 39.32 25.47
CA THR A 256 -3.73 38.43 25.30
C THR A 256 -2.63 39.16 24.52
N TRP A 257 -1.40 38.70 24.69
CA TRP A 257 -0.29 39.18 23.89
C TRP A 257 0.45 38.04 23.19
N THR A 258 0.96 38.31 22.00
CA THR A 258 1.85 37.49 21.21
C THR A 258 3.01 38.36 20.68
N GLY A 259 4.10 37.73 20.29
CA GLY A 259 5.20 38.46 19.67
C GLY A 259 6.57 37.89 19.96
N ASP A 260 7.59 38.70 19.70
CA ASP A 260 8.99 38.32 19.78
C ASP A 260 9.83 39.34 20.55
N GLU A 261 11.13 39.33 20.38
CA GLU A 261 12.03 40.28 21.05
C GLU A 261 11.87 41.73 20.59
N SER A 262 11.34 41.96 19.37
CA SER A 262 11.30 43.29 18.78
C SER A 262 9.97 44.00 19.04
N LYS A 263 8.89 43.25 19.11
CA LYS A 263 7.53 43.76 19.24
C LYS A 263 6.57 42.77 19.87
N LEU A 264 5.55 43.27 20.55
CA LEU A 264 4.37 42.52 20.98
C LEU A 264 3.13 43.03 20.24
N GLU A 265 2.25 42.11 19.90
CA GLU A 265 0.88 42.39 19.49
C GLU A 265 -0.06 42.13 20.67
N LEU A 266 -0.87 43.11 21.01
CA LEU A 266 -1.80 43.08 22.13
C LEU A 266 -3.23 43.02 21.60
N ASN A 267 -3.93 41.90 21.89
CA ASN A 267 -5.31 41.65 21.47
C ASN A 267 -6.23 41.74 22.70
N PHE A 268 -7.09 42.73 22.76
CA PHE A 268 -7.98 42.95 23.90
C PHE A 268 -9.36 42.37 23.68
N ASN A 269 -9.98 41.86 24.76
CA ASN A 269 -11.33 41.29 24.74
C ASN A 269 -12.45 42.36 24.76
N GLY A 270 -12.09 43.66 24.75
CA GLY A 270 -12.99 44.79 24.76
C GLY A 270 -12.36 46.00 24.09
N GLN A 271 -13.09 47.07 24.00
CA GLN A 271 -12.59 48.32 23.43
C GLN A 271 -11.59 48.99 24.35
N VAL A 272 -10.45 49.36 23.81
CA VAL A 272 -9.45 50.19 24.45
C VAL A 272 -9.53 51.58 23.82
N SER A 273 -9.89 52.58 24.58
CA SER A 273 -10.11 53.94 24.08
C SER A 273 -11.03 54.01 22.87
N GLY A 274 -12.10 53.22 22.88
CA GLY A 274 -13.08 53.12 21.78
C GLY A 274 -12.65 52.34 20.56
N ARG A 275 -11.54 51.60 20.62
CA ARG A 275 -10.94 50.81 19.53
C ARG A 275 -10.97 49.33 19.85
N SER A 276 -11.18 48.53 18.82
CA SER A 276 -11.24 47.05 18.91
C SER A 276 -10.11 46.36 18.14
N GLU A 277 -9.28 47.09 17.40
CA GLU A 277 -8.16 46.57 16.67
C GLU A 277 -6.98 46.19 17.59
N PRO A 278 -6.06 45.31 17.16
CA PRO A 278 -4.84 45.00 17.88
C PRO A 278 -3.93 46.19 18.05
N PHE A 279 -3.23 46.23 19.18
CA PHE A 279 -2.19 47.22 19.43
C PHE A 279 -0.82 46.59 19.32
N THR A 280 0.17 47.39 18.90
CA THR A 280 1.57 46.98 18.85
C THR A 280 2.36 47.68 19.93
N LEU A 281 3.10 46.90 20.72
CA LEU A 281 4.08 47.39 21.68
C LEU A 281 5.48 47.19 21.11
N SER A 282 6.28 48.22 21.00
CA SER A 282 7.65 48.16 20.51
C SER A 282 8.62 48.90 21.43
N SER A 283 9.90 48.49 21.42
CA SER A 283 10.94 49.14 22.22
C SER A 283 12.26 49.13 21.48
N THR A 284 13.02 50.21 21.63
CA THR A 284 14.39 50.36 21.09
C THR A 284 15.47 50.25 22.16
N ASP A 285 15.09 50.23 23.46
CA ASP A 285 16.00 50.28 24.62
C ASP A 285 15.92 49.03 25.52
N GLY A 286 15.51 47.88 24.92
CA GLY A 286 15.41 46.60 25.64
C GLY A 286 14.22 46.53 26.61
N GLY A 287 13.15 47.27 26.36
CA GLY A 287 11.92 47.24 27.17
C GLY A 287 11.93 48.14 28.37
N LYS A 288 12.83 49.12 28.48
CA LYS A 288 12.78 50.15 29.50
C LYS A 288 11.72 51.18 29.14
N THR A 289 11.69 51.60 27.89
CA THR A 289 10.69 52.48 27.33
C THR A 289 10.01 51.77 26.16
N VAL A 290 8.70 51.83 26.11
CA VAL A 290 7.90 51.20 25.05
C VAL A 290 7.03 52.22 24.35
N SER A 291 6.89 52.07 23.07
CA SER A 291 5.92 52.81 22.27
C SER A 291 4.75 51.88 21.95
N ILE A 292 3.53 52.41 22.14
CA ILE A 292 2.30 51.69 21.84
C ILE A 292 1.57 52.36 20.69
N SER A 293 1.12 51.59 19.74
CA SER A 293 0.39 52.05 18.55
C SER A 293 -0.73 51.09 18.19
N SER A 294 -1.74 51.59 17.50
CA SER A 294 -2.76 50.76 16.86
C SER A 294 -2.58 50.76 15.36
N GLN A 295 -3.31 49.88 14.66
CA GLN A 295 -3.36 49.85 13.21
C GLN A 295 -4.15 51.03 12.62
N SER A 296 -4.89 51.75 13.45
CA SER A 296 -5.66 52.91 13.01
C SER A 296 -4.76 54.12 12.77
N SER A 297 -4.88 54.75 11.62
CA SER A 297 -4.14 55.98 11.27
C SER A 297 -4.46 57.17 12.16
N THR A 298 -5.52 57.12 12.96
CA THR A 298 -5.92 58.19 13.90
C THR A 298 -5.37 58.03 15.29
N TRP A 299 -4.65 56.92 15.56
CA TRP A 299 -4.03 56.67 16.87
C TRP A 299 -2.66 57.36 16.94
N ASN A 300 -2.46 58.14 17.99
CA ASN A 300 -1.15 58.68 18.28
C ASN A 300 -0.34 57.67 19.11
N THR A 301 0.94 57.54 18.82
CA THR A 301 1.85 56.68 19.56
C THR A 301 2.10 57.25 20.96
N ASP A 302 1.75 56.50 21.99
CA ASP A 302 2.06 56.83 23.37
C ASP A 302 3.35 56.16 23.80
N THR A 303 4.14 56.83 24.64
CA THR A 303 5.38 56.28 25.21
C THR A 303 5.16 55.99 26.69
N LEU A 304 5.42 54.74 27.09
CA LEU A 304 5.30 54.28 28.46
C LEU A 304 6.66 53.85 28.98
N SER A 305 6.95 54.10 30.25
CA SER A 305 8.17 53.67 30.92
C SER A 305 7.87 52.50 31.84
N ARG A 306 8.79 51.57 31.94
CA ARG A 306 8.70 50.40 32.82
C ARG A 306 8.86 50.86 34.26
N LYS A 307 7.95 50.43 35.15
CA LYS A 307 8.02 50.61 36.58
C LYS A 307 9.04 49.72 37.25
#